data_6152607a9cbee73ced937043095f97e4
#
_entry.id   6152607a9cbee73ced937043095f97e4
#
_cell.length_a   1.000
_cell.length_b   1.000
_cell.length_c   1.000
_cell.angle_alpha   90.00
_cell.angle_beta   90.00
_cell.angle_gamma   90.00
#
_symmetry.space_group_name_H-M   'P 1'
#
loop_
_entity.id
_entity.type
_entity.pdbx_description
1 polymer ?
#
loop_
_entity_poly.entity_id
_entity_poly.type
_entity_poly.pdbx_seq_one_letter_code
_entity_poly.pdbx_strand_id
1 'polypeptide(L)'
;MLQAFVSALAGYYDEEFSNKNASYEKAINLVAKVPTIIASWHRIRNGLEIIDPDASLSHAANFLYMMSGEKPDAEVEKIFDVCLILHADHTFNASTFTARQVASTRAHMYSASSAAIGALSGELHGGANTEVMKMLLEISDISKVEPWIKEKLTQGEKIMGMGHAVYKTYDPRAQVLKELSRKLAAKSKEQWFEMTEKIETATISEMKLQKGKDIYPNVDLYSASIY
;
A
#
# COMPACT_ATOMS: atom_id res chain seq x y z
N MET A 1 -14.16 -6.96 -5.19
CA MET A 1 -14.53 -7.71 -3.99
C MET A 1 -14.64 -6.79 -2.77
N LEU A 2 -13.55 -6.18 -2.26
CA LEU A 2 -13.57 -5.36 -1.02
C LEU A 2 -14.63 -4.25 -1.04
N GLN A 3 -14.78 -3.52 -2.14
CA GLN A 3 -15.85 -2.52 -2.33
C GLN A 3 -17.25 -3.07 -2.04
N ALA A 4 -17.57 -4.24 -2.58
CA ALA A 4 -18.87 -4.86 -2.41
C ALA A 4 -19.10 -5.25 -0.93
N PHE A 5 -18.11 -5.85 -0.28
CA PHE A 5 -18.22 -6.20 1.14
C PHE A 5 -18.36 -4.98 2.04
N VAL A 6 -17.57 -3.93 1.80
CA VAL A 6 -17.67 -2.69 2.58
C VAL A 6 -19.05 -2.04 2.40
N SER A 7 -19.58 -2.02 1.17
CA SER A 7 -20.95 -1.54 0.95
C SER A 7 -22.00 -2.39 1.68
N ALA A 8 -21.84 -3.72 1.67
CA ALA A 8 -22.78 -4.63 2.34
C ALA A 8 -22.80 -4.47 3.86
N LEU A 9 -21.71 -3.98 4.48
CA LEU A 9 -21.69 -3.68 5.92
C LEU A 9 -22.79 -2.68 6.33
N ALA A 10 -23.22 -1.81 5.42
CA ALA A 10 -24.31 -0.88 5.70
C ALA A 10 -25.61 -1.57 6.17
N GLY A 11 -25.88 -2.77 5.67
CA GLY A 11 -27.08 -3.52 6.05
C GLY A 11 -27.07 -4.09 7.47
N TYR A 12 -25.94 -4.00 8.18
CA TYR A 12 -25.80 -4.50 9.56
C TYR A 12 -25.80 -3.40 10.62
N TYR A 13 -25.89 -2.14 10.22
CA TYR A 13 -25.79 -1.01 11.14
C TYR A 13 -26.89 0.01 10.87
N ASP A 14 -27.65 0.36 11.90
CA ASP A 14 -28.62 1.45 11.84
C ASP A 14 -27.93 2.79 11.68
N GLU A 15 -28.52 3.68 10.87
CA GLU A 15 -27.91 4.96 10.57
C GLU A 15 -28.54 6.11 11.36
N GLU A 16 -27.74 6.69 12.26
CA GLU A 16 -27.95 8.05 12.75
C GLU A 16 -26.86 8.97 12.19
N PHE A 17 -27.19 9.69 11.13
CA PHE A 17 -26.24 10.60 10.44
C PHE A 17 -25.74 11.76 11.29
N SER A 18 -26.47 12.12 12.36
CA SER A 18 -26.18 13.27 13.21
C SER A 18 -25.33 12.95 14.43
N ASN A 19 -25.09 11.67 14.73
CA ASN A 19 -24.38 11.25 15.94
C ASN A 19 -22.89 11.05 15.66
N LYS A 20 -22.04 11.95 16.21
CA LYS A 20 -20.58 11.85 16.07
C LYS A 20 -20.01 10.57 16.67
N ASN A 21 -20.56 10.08 17.78
CA ASN A 21 -20.10 8.84 18.42
C ASN A 21 -20.39 7.63 17.51
N ALA A 22 -21.59 7.55 16.93
CA ALA A 22 -21.94 6.50 15.98
C ALA A 22 -21.03 6.51 14.74
N SER A 23 -20.65 7.70 14.25
CA SER A 23 -19.69 7.81 13.13
C SER A 23 -18.30 7.32 13.53
N TYR A 24 -17.84 7.62 14.74
CA TYR A 24 -16.56 7.14 15.25
C TYR A 24 -16.53 5.62 15.41
N GLU A 25 -17.58 5.03 15.97
CA GLU A 25 -17.74 3.57 16.09
C GLU A 25 -17.75 2.88 14.72
N LYS A 26 -18.44 3.47 13.71
CA LYS A 26 -18.43 2.96 12.33
C LYS A 26 -17.02 2.99 11.73
N ALA A 27 -16.25 4.06 11.99
CA ALA A 27 -14.86 4.16 11.52
C ALA A 27 -13.98 3.07 12.16
N ILE A 28 -14.09 2.85 13.47
CA ILE A 28 -13.37 1.78 14.17
C ILE A 28 -13.75 0.41 13.60
N ASN A 29 -15.04 0.17 13.38
CA ASN A 29 -15.53 -1.07 12.79
C ASN A 29 -14.96 -1.31 11.38
N LEU A 30 -14.87 -0.27 10.54
CA LEU A 30 -14.26 -0.37 9.22
C LEU A 30 -12.77 -0.72 9.32
N VAL A 31 -12.03 -0.03 10.17
CA VAL A 31 -10.59 -0.31 10.39
C VAL A 31 -10.40 -1.76 10.87
N ALA A 32 -11.24 -2.26 11.75
CA ALA A 32 -11.15 -3.63 12.26
C ALA A 32 -11.56 -4.69 11.24
N LYS A 33 -12.61 -4.43 10.43
CA LYS A 33 -13.19 -5.45 9.53
C LYS A 33 -12.51 -5.54 8.17
N VAL A 34 -11.95 -4.43 7.66
CA VAL A 34 -11.29 -4.44 6.34
C VAL A 34 -10.14 -5.44 6.27
N PRO A 35 -9.22 -5.51 7.25
CA PRO A 35 -8.17 -6.54 7.26
C PRO A 35 -8.72 -7.97 7.27
N THR A 36 -9.76 -8.23 8.06
CA THR A 36 -10.41 -9.55 8.11
C THR A 36 -10.99 -9.94 6.75
N ILE A 37 -11.66 -9.02 6.06
CA ILE A 37 -12.20 -9.26 4.71
C ILE A 37 -11.08 -9.55 3.72
N ILE A 38 -9.98 -8.80 3.76
CA ILE A 38 -8.83 -8.97 2.86
C ILE A 38 -8.16 -10.33 3.11
N ALA A 39 -7.88 -10.66 4.36
CA ALA A 39 -7.22 -11.90 4.73
C ALA A 39 -8.08 -13.13 4.37
N SER A 40 -9.38 -13.10 4.70
CA SER A 40 -10.31 -14.15 4.32
C SER A 40 -10.37 -14.36 2.81
N TRP A 41 -10.44 -13.28 2.04
CA TRP A 41 -10.45 -13.35 0.59
C TRP A 41 -9.15 -13.90 0.01
N HIS A 42 -8.01 -13.49 0.55
CA HIS A 42 -6.71 -14.04 0.17
C HIS A 42 -6.66 -15.56 0.36
N ARG A 43 -7.10 -16.03 1.52
CA ARG A 43 -7.11 -17.46 1.83
C ARG A 43 -8.06 -18.26 0.94
N ILE A 44 -9.29 -17.75 0.74
CA ILE A 44 -10.27 -18.38 -0.16
C ILE A 44 -9.72 -18.52 -1.58
N ARG A 45 -9.11 -17.46 -2.13
CA ARG A 45 -8.54 -17.49 -3.49
C ARG A 45 -7.42 -18.50 -3.67
N ASN A 46 -6.71 -18.83 -2.60
CA ASN A 46 -5.62 -19.81 -2.59
C ASN A 46 -6.07 -21.19 -2.11
N GLY A 47 -7.36 -21.43 -1.94
CA GLY A 47 -7.89 -22.72 -1.48
C GLY A 47 -7.55 -23.05 -0.03
N LEU A 48 -7.27 -22.04 0.78
CA LEU A 48 -6.92 -22.17 2.19
C LEU A 48 -8.14 -21.92 3.09
N GLU A 49 -8.17 -22.54 4.25
CA GLU A 49 -9.20 -22.28 5.26
C GLU A 49 -9.08 -20.86 5.82
N ILE A 50 -10.23 -20.22 6.11
CA ILE A 50 -10.28 -18.91 6.77
C ILE A 50 -9.74 -19.05 8.19
N ILE A 51 -8.98 -18.07 8.63
CA ILE A 51 -8.49 -17.97 10.00
C ILE A 51 -9.17 -16.79 10.68
N ASP A 52 -9.78 -17.08 11.83
CA ASP A 52 -10.39 -16.06 12.66
C ASP A 52 -9.33 -15.17 13.34
N PRO A 53 -9.66 -13.89 13.58
CA PRO A 53 -8.77 -13.00 14.29
C PRO A 53 -8.51 -13.47 15.73
N ASP A 54 -7.27 -13.33 16.20
CA ASP A 54 -6.87 -13.57 17.59
C ASP A 54 -6.89 -12.24 18.36
N ALA A 55 -7.82 -12.11 19.33
CA ALA A 55 -7.99 -10.88 20.10
C ALA A 55 -6.77 -10.52 20.98
N SER A 56 -5.81 -11.44 21.15
CA SER A 56 -4.57 -11.17 21.89
C SER A 56 -3.48 -10.48 21.06
N LEU A 57 -3.68 -10.43 19.73
CA LEU A 57 -2.71 -9.84 18.79
C LEU A 57 -3.00 -8.36 18.54
N SER A 58 -1.97 -7.60 18.22
CA SER A 58 -2.12 -6.24 17.70
C SER A 58 -2.81 -6.25 16.33
N HIS A 59 -3.23 -5.08 15.87
CA HIS A 59 -3.87 -4.94 14.55
C HIS A 59 -2.97 -5.44 13.40
N ALA A 60 -1.70 -5.06 13.41
CA ALA A 60 -0.72 -5.48 12.41
C ALA A 60 -0.43 -6.98 12.48
N ALA A 61 -0.13 -7.50 13.67
CA ALA A 61 0.14 -8.92 13.88
C ALA A 61 -1.07 -9.79 13.50
N ASN A 62 -2.28 -9.33 13.82
CA ASN A 62 -3.51 -10.06 13.54
C ASN A 62 -3.76 -10.18 12.03
N PHE A 63 -3.54 -9.10 11.28
CA PHE A 63 -3.65 -9.17 9.82
C PHE A 63 -2.67 -10.18 9.22
N LEU A 64 -1.39 -10.11 9.60
CA LEU A 64 -0.36 -11.05 9.12
C LEU A 64 -0.68 -12.49 9.50
N TYR A 65 -1.15 -12.71 10.73
CA TYR A 65 -1.61 -14.02 11.21
C TYR A 65 -2.77 -14.57 10.38
N MET A 66 -3.80 -13.76 10.16
CA MET A 66 -4.95 -14.20 9.35
C MET A 66 -4.57 -14.49 7.89
N MET A 67 -3.55 -13.81 7.35
CA MET A 67 -3.04 -14.05 6.00
C MET A 67 -2.25 -15.35 5.90
N SER A 68 -1.24 -15.52 6.75
CA SER A 68 -0.25 -16.61 6.66
C SER A 68 -0.69 -17.89 7.40
N GLY A 69 -1.39 -17.75 8.52
CA GLY A 69 -1.67 -18.83 9.48
C GLY A 69 -0.65 -18.90 10.62
N GLU A 70 0.38 -18.07 10.59
CA GLU A 70 1.44 -18.04 11.58
C GLU A 70 1.55 -16.65 12.25
N LYS A 71 1.82 -16.64 13.55
CA LYS A 71 2.04 -15.37 14.26
C LYS A 71 3.38 -14.79 13.83
N PRO A 72 3.42 -13.51 13.41
CA PRO A 72 4.67 -12.89 13.01
C PRO A 72 5.62 -12.72 14.21
N ASP A 73 6.92 -12.63 13.94
CA ASP A 73 7.84 -12.15 14.95
C ASP A 73 7.65 -10.65 15.22
N ALA A 74 8.11 -10.19 16.39
CA ALA A 74 7.90 -8.82 16.86
C ALA A 74 8.50 -7.75 15.93
N GLU A 75 9.55 -8.07 15.17
CA GLU A 75 10.15 -7.12 14.24
C GLU A 75 9.33 -6.99 12.96
N VAL A 76 8.85 -8.11 12.41
CA VAL A 76 7.95 -8.13 11.25
C VAL A 76 6.63 -7.42 11.59
N GLU A 77 6.05 -7.71 12.76
CA GLU A 77 4.88 -6.99 13.28
C GLU A 77 5.13 -5.48 13.30
N LYS A 78 6.25 -5.05 13.88
CA LYS A 78 6.60 -3.63 14.00
C LYS A 78 6.81 -2.96 12.65
N ILE A 79 7.46 -3.64 11.69
CA ILE A 79 7.64 -3.14 10.34
C ILE A 79 6.29 -2.92 9.68
N PHE A 80 5.39 -3.90 9.74
CA PHE A 80 4.08 -3.80 9.12
C PHE A 80 3.21 -2.73 9.79
N ASP A 81 3.24 -2.60 11.11
CA ASP A 81 2.54 -1.55 11.86
C ASP A 81 2.97 -0.14 11.39
N VAL A 82 4.27 0.09 11.24
CA VAL A 82 4.79 1.36 10.71
C VAL A 82 4.32 1.59 9.27
N CYS A 83 4.28 0.56 8.44
CA CYS A 83 3.73 0.68 7.07
C CYS A 83 2.26 1.12 7.08
N LEU A 84 1.43 0.56 7.94
CA LEU A 84 0.03 0.97 8.09
C LEU A 84 -0.08 2.43 8.53
N ILE A 85 0.74 2.87 9.50
CA ILE A 85 0.78 4.26 9.97
C ILE A 85 1.18 5.21 8.85
N LEU A 86 2.20 4.89 8.06
CA LEU A 86 2.67 5.73 6.95
C LEU A 86 1.65 5.88 5.82
N HIS A 87 0.70 4.94 5.70
CA HIS A 87 -0.37 4.97 4.71
C HIS A 87 -1.72 5.47 5.27
N ALA A 88 -1.82 5.73 6.59
CA ALA A 88 -3.08 6.10 7.23
C ALA A 88 -3.60 7.47 6.77
N ASP A 89 -2.71 8.42 6.47
CA ASP A 89 -3.06 9.75 5.99
C ASP A 89 -2.02 10.31 5.03
N HIS A 90 -2.48 10.90 3.95
CA HIS A 90 -1.65 11.70 3.04
C HIS A 90 -2.47 12.84 2.42
N THR A 91 -3.02 13.69 3.28
CA THR A 91 -3.76 14.90 2.90
C THR A 91 -4.94 14.61 1.93
N PHE A 92 -5.04 15.32 0.81
CA PHE A 92 -6.10 15.23 -0.20
C PHE A 92 -5.70 14.33 -1.38
N ASN A 93 -5.34 13.09 -1.11
CA ASN A 93 -5.18 12.09 -2.18
C ASN A 93 -6.52 11.76 -2.86
N ALA A 94 -6.48 11.05 -4.00
CA ALA A 94 -7.67 10.78 -4.81
C ALA A 94 -8.75 10.00 -4.06
N SER A 95 -8.41 9.03 -3.23
CA SER A 95 -9.39 8.27 -2.45
C SER A 95 -10.00 9.10 -1.32
N THR A 96 -9.22 9.93 -0.61
CA THR A 96 -9.73 10.88 0.38
C THR A 96 -10.67 11.89 -0.26
N PHE A 97 -10.31 12.45 -1.43
CA PHE A 97 -11.19 13.35 -2.17
C PHE A 97 -12.51 12.69 -2.54
N THR A 98 -12.46 11.47 -3.07
CA THR A 98 -13.64 10.69 -3.46
C THR A 98 -14.53 10.41 -2.25
N ALA A 99 -13.96 9.97 -1.11
CA ALA A 99 -14.72 9.74 0.12
C ALA A 99 -15.44 11.02 0.58
N ARG A 100 -14.75 12.14 0.57
CA ARG A 100 -15.32 13.44 0.98
C ARG A 100 -16.43 13.89 0.04
N GLN A 101 -16.29 13.67 -1.27
CA GLN A 101 -17.31 13.99 -2.25
C GLN A 101 -18.61 13.22 -1.97
N VAL A 102 -18.51 11.90 -1.72
CA VAL A 102 -19.66 11.08 -1.36
C VAL A 102 -20.25 11.49 -0.01
N ALA A 103 -19.41 11.68 1.00
CA ALA A 103 -19.85 12.07 2.34
C ALA A 103 -20.53 13.46 2.36
N SER A 104 -20.19 14.37 1.44
CA SER A 104 -20.79 15.70 1.35
C SER A 104 -22.30 15.66 1.07
N THR A 105 -22.80 14.59 0.46
CA THR A 105 -24.22 14.35 0.21
C THR A 105 -24.97 13.73 1.39
N ARG A 106 -24.27 13.55 2.54
CA ARG A 106 -24.76 12.79 3.69
C ARG A 106 -25.01 11.30 3.39
N ALA A 107 -24.36 10.73 2.39
CA ALA A 107 -24.32 9.29 2.22
C ALA A 107 -23.60 8.65 3.41
N HIS A 108 -23.96 7.41 3.74
CA HIS A 108 -23.37 6.73 4.90
C HIS A 108 -21.87 6.42 4.70
N MET A 109 -21.15 6.25 5.78
CA MET A 109 -19.71 6.07 5.81
C MET A 109 -19.24 4.88 4.95
N TYR A 110 -20.00 3.78 4.94
CA TYR A 110 -19.69 2.60 4.12
C TYR A 110 -19.72 2.90 2.60
N SER A 111 -20.68 3.71 2.14
CA SER A 111 -20.72 4.18 0.73
C SER A 111 -19.52 5.06 0.41
N ALA A 112 -19.17 6.00 1.30
CA ALA A 112 -18.01 6.86 1.11
C ALA A 112 -16.70 6.06 1.08
N SER A 113 -16.55 5.10 2.00
CA SER A 113 -15.38 4.20 2.05
C SER A 113 -15.31 3.28 0.83
N SER A 114 -16.43 2.72 0.39
CA SER A 114 -16.49 1.90 -0.82
C SER A 114 -16.08 2.68 -2.06
N ALA A 115 -16.53 3.92 -2.21
CA ALA A 115 -16.12 4.80 -3.31
C ALA A 115 -14.62 5.14 -3.26
N ALA A 116 -14.08 5.38 -2.05
CA ALA A 116 -12.65 5.59 -1.85
C ALA A 116 -11.81 4.36 -2.23
N ILE A 117 -12.27 3.16 -1.90
CA ILE A 117 -11.62 1.89 -2.30
C ILE A 117 -11.64 1.75 -3.83
N GLY A 118 -12.73 2.17 -4.49
CA GLY A 118 -12.79 2.23 -5.95
C GLY A 118 -11.73 3.14 -6.55
N ALA A 119 -11.59 4.36 -6.03
CA ALA A 119 -10.55 5.29 -6.45
C ALA A 119 -9.14 4.75 -6.16
N LEU A 120 -8.95 4.11 -4.99
CA LEU A 120 -7.66 3.53 -4.58
C LEU A 120 -7.23 2.40 -5.52
N SER A 121 -8.17 1.66 -6.11
CA SER A 121 -7.85 0.53 -7.00
C SER A 121 -7.29 0.95 -8.37
N GLY A 122 -7.27 2.24 -8.68
CA GLY A 122 -6.74 2.76 -9.93
C GLY A 122 -5.22 2.63 -10.04
N GLU A 123 -4.73 2.33 -11.24
CA GLU A 123 -3.30 2.17 -11.59
C GLU A 123 -2.44 3.38 -11.15
N LEU A 124 -2.99 4.59 -11.27
CA LEU A 124 -2.31 5.83 -10.91
C LEU A 124 -2.46 6.21 -9.42
N HIS A 125 -2.95 5.31 -8.59
CA HIS A 125 -3.13 5.52 -7.16
C HIS A 125 -2.64 4.29 -6.38
N GLY A 126 -3.48 3.56 -5.66
CA GLY A 126 -3.05 2.38 -4.90
C GLY A 126 -2.51 1.21 -5.75
N GLY A 127 -2.81 1.18 -7.05
CA GLY A 127 -2.22 0.23 -8.00
C GLY A 127 -0.73 0.43 -8.26
N ALA A 128 -0.16 1.60 -7.94
CA ALA A 128 1.25 1.90 -8.22
C ALA A 128 2.21 0.95 -7.51
N ASN A 129 1.91 0.55 -6.29
CA ASN A 129 2.70 -0.44 -5.55
C ASN A 129 2.76 -1.80 -6.27
N THR A 130 1.63 -2.27 -6.78
CA THR A 130 1.56 -3.50 -7.58
C THR A 130 2.41 -3.40 -8.84
N GLU A 131 2.43 -2.25 -9.50
CA GLU A 131 3.24 -2.05 -10.70
C GLU A 131 4.74 -2.00 -10.38
N VAL A 132 5.14 -1.50 -9.21
CA VAL A 132 6.53 -1.62 -8.73
C VAL A 132 6.92 -3.09 -8.58
N MET A 133 6.07 -3.91 -7.95
CA MET A 133 6.39 -5.33 -7.79
C MET A 133 6.45 -6.07 -9.14
N LYS A 134 5.57 -5.75 -10.09
CA LYS A 134 5.65 -6.29 -11.46
C LYS A 134 6.96 -5.90 -12.14
N MET A 135 7.41 -4.65 -11.99
CA MET A 135 8.69 -4.18 -12.50
C MET A 135 9.86 -4.98 -11.90
N LEU A 136 9.87 -5.20 -10.58
CA LEU A 136 10.89 -6.01 -9.92
C LEU A 136 10.92 -7.45 -10.48
N LEU A 137 9.76 -8.05 -10.66
CA LEU A 137 9.64 -9.40 -11.23
C LEU A 137 10.06 -9.46 -12.70
N GLU A 138 9.76 -8.43 -13.51
CA GLU A 138 10.20 -8.32 -14.91
C GLU A 138 11.71 -8.22 -15.01
N ILE A 139 12.34 -7.37 -14.21
CA ILE A 139 13.80 -7.24 -14.16
C ILE A 139 14.46 -8.54 -13.70
N SER A 140 13.90 -9.17 -12.66
CA SER A 140 14.25 -10.48 -12.14
C SER A 140 15.69 -10.71 -11.66
N ASP A 141 16.65 -9.84 -12.03
CA ASP A 141 18.06 -9.97 -11.69
C ASP A 141 18.69 -8.57 -11.53
N ILE A 142 19.43 -8.38 -10.45
CA ILE A 142 20.05 -7.09 -10.11
C ILE A 142 21.02 -6.57 -11.19
N SER A 143 21.66 -7.47 -11.94
CA SER A 143 22.57 -7.11 -13.04
C SER A 143 21.84 -6.48 -14.22
N LYS A 144 20.55 -6.73 -14.37
CA LYS A 144 19.72 -6.21 -15.47
C LYS A 144 19.10 -4.84 -15.16
N VAL A 145 19.18 -4.35 -13.93
CA VAL A 145 18.53 -3.10 -13.51
C VAL A 145 18.98 -1.90 -14.36
N GLU A 146 20.29 -1.67 -14.46
CA GLU A 146 20.81 -0.49 -15.19
C GLU A 146 20.43 -0.48 -16.67
N PRO A 147 20.67 -1.57 -17.45
CA PRO A 147 20.25 -1.60 -18.84
C PRO A 147 18.75 -1.46 -19.02
N TRP A 148 17.94 -2.08 -18.17
CA TRP A 148 16.48 -1.98 -18.20
C TRP A 148 16.02 -0.53 -17.96
N ILE A 149 16.52 0.14 -16.92
CA ILE A 149 16.20 1.54 -16.61
C ILE A 149 16.58 2.47 -17.77
N LYS A 150 17.77 2.28 -18.33
CA LYS A 150 18.24 3.08 -19.45
C LYS A 150 17.35 2.93 -20.68
N GLU A 151 16.97 1.71 -21.00
CA GLU A 151 16.05 1.40 -22.11
C GLU A 151 14.70 2.08 -21.92
N LYS A 152 14.03 1.85 -20.77
CA LYS A 152 12.71 2.44 -20.45
C LYS A 152 12.71 3.96 -20.51
N LEU A 153 13.71 4.61 -19.94
CA LEU A 153 13.83 6.08 -19.99
C LEU A 153 14.11 6.62 -21.39
N THR A 154 14.84 5.88 -22.22
CA THR A 154 15.08 6.22 -23.63
C THR A 154 13.80 6.14 -24.45
N GLN A 155 12.93 5.15 -24.14
CA GLN A 155 11.60 5.00 -24.75
C GLN A 155 10.59 6.02 -24.21
N GLY A 156 10.96 6.83 -23.21
CA GLY A 156 10.09 7.81 -22.60
C GLY A 156 9.10 7.23 -21.58
N GLU A 157 9.27 5.98 -21.22
CA GLU A 157 8.44 5.31 -20.23
C GLU A 157 8.74 5.81 -18.80
N LYS A 158 7.78 5.59 -17.89
CA LYS A 158 7.92 5.92 -16.47
C LYS A 158 8.53 4.75 -15.72
N ILE A 159 9.36 5.06 -14.73
CA ILE A 159 9.81 4.07 -13.75
C ILE A 159 8.85 4.14 -12.56
N MET A 160 8.17 3.05 -12.29
CA MET A 160 7.19 2.97 -11.20
C MET A 160 7.86 3.13 -9.85
N GLY A 161 7.19 3.80 -8.92
CA GLY A 161 7.78 4.14 -7.62
C GLY A 161 8.75 5.34 -7.64
N MET A 162 8.98 5.96 -8.82
CA MET A 162 9.85 7.14 -8.97
C MET A 162 9.04 8.37 -9.37
N GLY A 163 9.30 9.49 -8.66
CA GLY A 163 8.59 10.76 -8.85
C GLY A 163 7.32 10.88 -8.01
N HIS A 164 6.90 12.11 -7.77
CA HIS A 164 5.70 12.40 -6.98
C HIS A 164 5.02 13.69 -7.49
N ALA A 165 3.69 13.72 -7.44
CA ALA A 165 2.91 14.89 -7.88
C ALA A 165 3.13 16.10 -6.96
N VAL A 166 3.28 15.88 -5.67
CA VAL A 166 3.40 16.92 -4.63
C VAL A 166 4.86 17.18 -4.27
N TYR A 167 5.61 16.15 -3.91
CA TYR A 167 7.00 16.28 -3.47
C TYR A 167 7.93 16.59 -4.64
N LYS A 168 8.79 17.60 -4.46
CA LYS A 168 9.88 17.99 -5.39
C LYS A 168 11.24 17.48 -4.91
N THR A 169 11.26 16.78 -3.81
CA THR A 169 12.38 16.14 -3.15
C THR A 169 11.97 14.74 -2.70
N TYR A 170 12.78 14.08 -1.89
CA TYR A 170 12.45 12.78 -1.32
C TYR A 170 11.10 12.79 -0.59
N ASP A 171 10.26 11.80 -0.86
CA ASP A 171 9.09 11.51 -0.03
C ASP A 171 9.59 11.03 1.35
N PRO A 172 9.23 11.72 2.44
CA PRO A 172 9.71 11.36 3.78
C PRO A 172 9.32 9.93 4.19
N ARG A 173 8.20 9.42 3.65
CA ARG A 173 7.76 8.05 3.88
C ARG A 173 8.69 7.04 3.21
N ALA A 174 9.18 7.33 2.00
CA ALA A 174 10.10 6.47 1.28
C ALA A 174 11.41 6.26 2.04
N GLN A 175 11.90 7.28 2.75
CA GLN A 175 13.11 7.14 3.57
C GLN A 175 12.91 6.16 4.73
N VAL A 176 11.77 6.25 5.42
CA VAL A 176 11.44 5.31 6.51
C VAL A 176 11.28 3.90 5.96
N LEU A 177 10.53 3.74 4.87
CA LEU A 177 10.30 2.43 4.23
C LEU A 177 11.60 1.80 3.72
N LYS A 178 12.53 2.59 3.18
CA LYS A 178 13.87 2.11 2.78
C LYS A 178 14.59 1.41 3.94
N GLU A 179 14.60 2.03 5.12
CA GLU A 179 15.22 1.44 6.30
C GLU A 179 14.50 0.17 6.78
N LEU A 180 13.17 0.15 6.70
CA LEU A 180 12.38 -1.02 7.08
C LEU A 180 12.56 -2.18 6.08
N SER A 181 12.56 -1.89 4.78
CA SER A 181 12.83 -2.88 3.73
C SER A 181 14.22 -3.50 3.90
N ARG A 182 15.24 -2.68 4.22
CA ARG A 182 16.60 -3.17 4.51
C ARG A 182 16.64 -4.11 5.72
N LYS A 183 15.93 -3.78 6.79
CA LYS A 183 15.83 -4.66 7.97
C LYS A 183 15.17 -5.99 7.66
N LEU A 184 14.09 -5.94 6.88
CA LEU A 184 13.38 -7.15 6.46
C LEU A 184 14.24 -8.02 5.55
N ALA A 185 14.97 -7.43 4.61
CA ALA A 185 15.90 -8.14 3.72
C ALA A 185 16.99 -8.91 4.47
N ALA A 186 17.45 -8.40 5.62
CA ALA A 186 18.42 -9.11 6.45
C ALA A 186 17.90 -10.45 7.02
N LYS A 187 16.57 -10.64 7.03
CA LYS A 187 15.92 -11.89 7.45
C LYS A 187 15.49 -12.78 6.28
N SER A 188 15.42 -12.21 5.09
CA SER A 188 15.00 -12.86 3.85
C SER A 188 16.23 -13.26 3.04
N LYS A 189 16.06 -14.28 2.17
CA LYS A 189 17.04 -14.62 1.13
C LYS A 189 16.74 -13.89 -0.19
N GLU A 190 15.67 -13.11 -0.22
CA GLU A 190 15.21 -12.40 -1.41
C GLU A 190 16.04 -11.13 -1.64
N GLN A 191 16.33 -10.84 -2.89
CA GLN A 191 17.15 -9.67 -3.30
C GLN A 191 16.31 -8.42 -3.62
N TRP A 192 15.09 -8.35 -3.08
CA TRP A 192 14.17 -7.26 -3.40
C TRP A 192 14.68 -5.90 -2.95
N PHE A 193 15.30 -5.83 -1.76
CA PHE A 193 15.84 -4.57 -1.26
C PHE A 193 17.00 -4.07 -2.13
N GLU A 194 17.99 -4.90 -2.39
CA GLU A 194 19.16 -4.54 -3.19
C GLU A 194 18.76 -4.14 -4.61
N MET A 195 17.81 -4.86 -5.20
CA MET A 195 17.27 -4.52 -6.53
C MET A 195 16.56 -3.18 -6.50
N THR A 196 15.71 -2.93 -5.48
CA THR A 196 14.98 -1.67 -5.31
C THR A 196 15.94 -0.49 -5.12
N GLU A 197 16.99 -0.64 -4.31
CA GLU A 197 18.01 0.39 -4.10
C GLU A 197 18.81 0.68 -5.38
N LYS A 198 19.09 -0.35 -6.15
CA LYS A 198 19.75 -0.19 -7.44
C LYS A 198 18.85 0.50 -8.47
N ILE A 199 17.54 0.22 -8.48
CA ILE A 199 16.55 0.93 -9.31
C ILE A 199 16.51 2.42 -8.95
N GLU A 200 16.45 2.77 -7.65
CA GLU A 200 16.52 4.16 -7.19
C GLU A 200 17.76 4.86 -7.77
N THR A 201 18.94 4.29 -7.52
CA THR A 201 20.22 4.89 -7.89
C THR A 201 20.36 5.04 -9.39
N ALA A 202 20.06 4.01 -10.16
CA ALA A 202 20.11 3.99 -11.61
C ALA A 202 19.14 5.00 -12.23
N THR A 203 17.90 5.07 -11.70
CA THR A 203 16.90 6.01 -12.21
C THR A 203 17.29 7.46 -11.96
N ILE A 204 17.79 7.79 -10.77
CA ILE A 204 18.27 9.16 -10.45
C ILE A 204 19.40 9.55 -11.41
N SER A 205 20.39 8.67 -11.58
CA SER A 205 21.53 8.90 -12.45
C SER A 205 21.13 9.10 -13.92
N GLU A 206 20.34 8.16 -14.46
CA GLU A 206 19.93 8.21 -15.87
C GLU A 206 18.99 9.38 -16.18
N MET A 207 18.07 9.72 -15.27
CA MET A 207 17.21 10.91 -15.43
C MET A 207 18.02 12.20 -15.45
N LYS A 208 19.05 12.30 -14.61
CA LYS A 208 19.96 13.45 -14.60
C LYS A 208 20.75 13.53 -15.91
N LEU A 209 21.26 12.39 -16.37
CA LEU A 209 22.07 12.29 -17.58
C LEU A 209 21.24 12.57 -18.85
N GLN A 210 20.11 11.91 -19.02
CA GLN A 210 19.33 11.99 -20.26
C GLN A 210 18.42 13.21 -20.34
N LYS A 211 17.90 13.70 -19.21
CA LYS A 211 16.85 14.75 -19.17
C LYS A 211 17.23 15.99 -18.35
N GLY A 212 18.39 15.98 -17.67
CA GLY A 212 18.81 17.09 -16.80
C GLY A 212 17.89 17.33 -15.60
N LYS A 213 17.06 16.33 -15.22
CA LYS A 213 16.03 16.45 -14.17
C LYS A 213 16.39 15.61 -12.96
N ASP A 214 16.10 16.14 -11.79
CA ASP A 214 16.12 15.36 -10.57
C ASP A 214 14.79 14.60 -10.39
N ILE A 215 14.87 13.35 -9.93
CA ILE A 215 13.74 12.51 -9.61
C ILE A 215 14.05 11.77 -8.32
N TYR A 216 13.02 11.51 -7.51
CA TYR A 216 13.18 10.88 -6.20
C TYR A 216 12.17 9.76 -6.02
N PRO A 217 12.46 8.75 -5.20
CA PRO A 217 11.50 7.69 -4.88
C PRO A 217 10.30 8.25 -4.13
N ASN A 218 9.15 7.65 -4.39
CA ASN A 218 7.92 7.86 -3.63
C ASN A 218 7.66 6.67 -2.68
N VAL A 219 6.52 6.70 -2.00
CA VAL A 219 6.16 5.67 -1.01
C VAL A 219 6.10 4.26 -1.60
N ASP A 220 5.74 4.12 -2.89
CA ASP A 220 5.47 2.82 -3.51
C ASP A 220 6.75 2.02 -3.79
N LEU A 221 7.88 2.70 -4.04
CA LEU A 221 9.12 2.03 -4.43
C LEU A 221 9.59 1.02 -3.37
N TYR A 222 9.63 1.43 -2.11
CA TYR A 222 10.12 0.59 -1.02
C TYR A 222 9.01 -0.20 -0.32
N SER A 223 7.76 0.25 -0.35
CA SER A 223 6.66 -0.53 0.22
C SER A 223 6.40 -1.82 -0.57
N ALA A 224 6.64 -1.84 -1.87
CA ALA A 224 6.48 -3.04 -2.70
C ALA A 224 7.39 -4.19 -2.26
N SER A 225 8.61 -3.88 -1.80
CA SER A 225 9.55 -4.90 -1.31
C SER A 225 9.34 -5.28 0.16
N ILE A 226 8.37 -4.66 0.85
CA ILE A 226 7.99 -5.00 2.22
C ILE A 226 6.77 -5.92 2.25
N TYR A 227 5.78 -5.69 1.37
CA TYR A 227 4.52 -6.42 1.30
C TYR A 227 4.65 -7.73 0.54
#